data_e1f94caf925e7abad6eb19e46f5f48d6
#
_entry.id   e1f94caf925e7abad6eb19e46f5f48d6
#
_cell.length_a   1.000
_cell.length_b   1.000
_cell.length_c   1.000
_cell.angle_alpha   90.00
_cell.angle_beta   90.00
_cell.angle_gamma   90.00
#
_symmetry.space_group_name_H-M   'P 1'
#
loop_
_entity.id
_entity.type
_entity.pdbx_description
1 polymer ?
#
loop_
_entity_poly.entity_id
_entity_poly.type
_entity_poly.pdbx_seq_one_letter_code
_entity_poly.pdbx_strand_id
1 'polypeptide(L)'
;MFKKPILPAYEKVPKIRNVERHPFIQSAKNCVEIRRNERFGRHVVATRDIKIGEVVVVEQPFAFKLLDQELVYCHECLELCYCNIPCDHCTRSLYCSTTCKDKAFSDYHKYECPLLHSIKGIPGSNESVLLPLKLIFQNGQKFFTEVPPSPGVYRSDRLREIRDLQTHLDTTDPFTVFEKCALVAGIVHLVKNHSSFLESAFSEEHLKENLFKVMLICELNSVEITEFTPKDNTDIFEKQQIGAGLYSFCSLFNHSCCNNVAKNFHGNTIVLRAVNSIKKGEQCFVNYR
;
A
#
# COMPACT_ATOMS: atom_id res chain seq x y z
N MET A 1 -22.32 4.85 29.05
CA MET A 1 -22.79 3.78 28.17
C MET A 1 -22.61 4.29 26.74
N PHE A 2 -21.49 3.98 26.11
CA PHE A 2 -21.24 4.42 24.74
C PHE A 2 -22.16 3.63 23.80
N LYS A 3 -23.12 4.32 23.18
CA LYS A 3 -23.88 3.73 22.08
C LYS A 3 -22.87 3.44 20.96
N LYS A 4 -22.70 2.17 20.59
CA LYS A 4 -22.03 1.85 19.32
C LYS A 4 -22.68 2.70 18.24
N PRO A 5 -21.90 3.48 17.46
CA PRO A 5 -22.47 4.10 16.28
C PRO A 5 -23.06 2.95 15.43
N ILE A 6 -24.31 3.11 15.01
CA ILE A 6 -24.90 2.20 14.03
C ILE A 6 -24.21 2.54 12.72
N LEU A 7 -23.02 1.97 12.54
CA LEU A 7 -22.38 1.97 11.24
C LEU A 7 -23.34 1.24 10.29
N PRO A 8 -23.66 1.82 9.12
CA PRO A 8 -24.42 1.09 8.12
C PRO A 8 -23.75 -0.27 7.94
N ALA A 9 -24.54 -1.32 7.85
CA ALA A 9 -24.04 -2.68 7.74
C ALA A 9 -22.94 -2.68 6.68
N TYR A 10 -21.69 -2.91 7.12
CA TYR A 10 -20.54 -2.92 6.23
C TYR A 10 -20.83 -3.89 5.10
N GLU A 11 -21.00 -3.38 3.90
CA GLU A 11 -21.05 -4.23 2.73
C GLU A 11 -19.81 -5.11 2.77
N LYS A 12 -20.01 -6.42 2.69
CA LYS A 12 -18.88 -7.35 2.58
C LYS A 12 -18.04 -6.93 1.37
N VAL A 13 -16.72 -7.01 1.51
CA VAL A 13 -15.80 -6.75 0.39
C VAL A 13 -16.37 -7.39 -0.87
N PRO A 14 -16.65 -6.61 -1.93
CA PRO A 14 -17.21 -7.17 -3.16
C PRO A 14 -16.25 -8.20 -3.75
N LYS A 15 -16.78 -9.32 -4.19
CA LYS A 15 -15.98 -10.39 -4.80
C LYS A 15 -16.18 -10.38 -6.32
N ILE A 16 -15.10 -10.31 -7.06
CA ILE A 16 -15.14 -10.56 -8.50
C ILE A 16 -15.32 -12.07 -8.68
N ARG A 17 -16.45 -12.48 -9.29
CA ARG A 17 -16.70 -13.89 -9.60
C ARG A 17 -15.67 -14.40 -10.59
N ASN A 18 -15.27 -15.66 -10.49
CA ASN A 18 -14.23 -16.23 -11.37
C ASN A 18 -14.55 -16.08 -12.86
N VAL A 19 -15.82 -16.23 -13.26
CA VAL A 19 -16.28 -16.04 -14.64
C VAL A 19 -16.20 -14.59 -15.16
N GLU A 20 -16.12 -13.62 -14.25
CA GLU A 20 -15.99 -12.20 -14.57
C GLU A 20 -14.57 -11.68 -14.40
N ARG A 21 -13.68 -12.49 -13.85
CA ARG A 21 -12.29 -12.12 -13.56
C ARG A 21 -11.50 -12.02 -14.84
N HIS A 22 -10.62 -11.03 -14.89
CA HIS A 22 -9.67 -10.89 -16.00
C HIS A 22 -8.72 -12.10 -16.04
N PRO A 23 -8.46 -12.71 -17.21
CA PRO A 23 -7.63 -13.92 -17.31
C PRO A 23 -6.18 -13.69 -16.91
N PHE A 24 -5.66 -12.47 -17.09
CA PHE A 24 -4.27 -12.10 -16.83
C PHE A 24 -4.07 -11.11 -15.67
N ILE A 25 -5.12 -10.50 -15.14
CA ILE A 25 -5.05 -9.53 -14.03
C ILE A 25 -5.98 -10.00 -12.93
N GLN A 26 -5.44 -10.66 -11.92
CA GLN A 26 -6.24 -11.34 -10.89
C GLN A 26 -7.11 -10.39 -10.06
N SER A 27 -6.66 -9.15 -9.83
CA SER A 27 -7.40 -8.13 -9.09
C SER A 27 -8.49 -7.44 -9.90
N ALA A 28 -8.52 -7.62 -11.22
CA ALA A 28 -9.44 -6.91 -12.12
C ALA A 28 -10.59 -7.79 -12.63
N LYS A 29 -11.68 -7.11 -12.98
CA LYS A 29 -12.76 -7.67 -13.77
C LYS A 29 -12.37 -7.67 -15.27
N ASN A 30 -12.89 -8.62 -16.05
CA ASN A 30 -12.65 -8.72 -17.50
C ASN A 30 -13.36 -7.60 -18.29
N CYS A 31 -13.07 -6.38 -17.92
CA CYS A 31 -13.60 -5.16 -18.56
C CYS A 31 -12.51 -4.11 -18.78
N VAL A 32 -11.27 -4.42 -18.43
CA VAL A 32 -10.12 -3.50 -18.55
C VAL A 32 -8.90 -4.24 -19.08
N GLU A 33 -7.96 -3.49 -19.64
CA GLU A 33 -6.64 -4.00 -20.03
C GLU A 33 -5.56 -2.96 -19.74
N ILE A 34 -4.32 -3.37 -19.64
CA ILE A 34 -3.16 -2.49 -19.53
C ILE A 34 -2.69 -2.13 -20.93
N ARG A 35 -2.62 -0.83 -21.23
CA ARG A 35 -1.97 -0.28 -22.43
C ARG A 35 -0.73 0.53 -22.08
N ARG A 36 0.10 0.75 -23.08
CA ARG A 36 1.30 1.60 -22.97
C ARG A 36 1.40 2.53 -24.17
N ASN A 37 1.68 3.80 -23.90
CA ASN A 37 2.07 4.78 -24.92
C ASN A 37 3.05 5.79 -24.32
N GLU A 38 3.63 6.66 -25.17
CA GLU A 38 4.62 7.65 -24.75
C GLU A 38 4.03 8.72 -23.82
N ARG A 39 2.76 9.10 -24.02
CA ARG A 39 2.11 10.17 -23.25
C ARG A 39 1.75 9.76 -21.83
N PHE A 40 1.24 8.54 -21.64
CA PHE A 40 0.65 8.08 -20.39
C PHE A 40 1.45 6.95 -19.71
N GLY A 41 2.51 6.46 -20.34
CA GLY A 41 3.19 5.27 -19.89
C GLY A 41 2.25 4.06 -19.88
N ARG A 42 2.35 3.19 -18.88
CA ARG A 42 1.37 2.13 -18.61
C ARG A 42 0.10 2.76 -18.05
N HIS A 43 -1.04 2.40 -18.60
CA HIS A 43 -2.33 2.92 -18.16
C HIS A 43 -3.44 1.90 -18.41
N VAL A 44 -4.59 2.09 -17.77
CA VAL A 44 -5.72 1.16 -17.82
C VAL A 44 -6.81 1.71 -18.72
N VAL A 45 -7.30 0.89 -19.66
CA VAL A 45 -8.40 1.23 -20.57
C VAL A 45 -9.51 0.19 -20.50
N ALA A 46 -10.75 0.62 -20.82
CA ALA A 46 -11.91 -0.25 -20.88
C ALA A 46 -11.90 -1.10 -22.16
N THR A 47 -12.10 -2.42 -22.02
CA THR A 47 -12.21 -3.38 -23.15
C THR A 47 -13.63 -3.51 -23.68
N ARG A 48 -14.62 -3.07 -22.88
CA ARG A 48 -16.05 -2.96 -23.20
C ARG A 48 -16.65 -1.77 -22.49
N ASP A 49 -17.90 -1.44 -22.79
CA ASP A 49 -18.62 -0.44 -21.99
C ASP A 49 -18.74 -0.91 -20.53
N ILE A 50 -18.43 0.00 -19.60
CA ILE A 50 -18.54 -0.19 -18.16
C ILE A 50 -19.66 0.73 -17.65
N LYS A 51 -20.58 0.15 -16.87
CA LYS A 51 -21.73 0.88 -16.33
C LYS A 51 -21.39 1.57 -15.01
N ILE A 52 -22.09 2.65 -14.70
CA ILE A 52 -22.04 3.29 -13.37
C ILE A 52 -22.32 2.25 -12.28
N GLY A 53 -21.55 2.31 -11.19
CA GLY A 53 -21.66 1.39 -10.07
C GLY A 53 -20.94 0.04 -10.25
N GLU A 54 -20.45 -0.25 -11.46
CA GLU A 54 -19.76 -1.51 -11.72
C GLU A 54 -18.40 -1.54 -11.03
N VAL A 55 -18.12 -2.65 -10.33
CA VAL A 55 -16.80 -2.91 -9.74
C VAL A 55 -15.83 -3.27 -10.84
N VAL A 56 -14.71 -2.57 -10.89
CA VAL A 56 -13.64 -2.76 -11.90
C VAL A 56 -12.48 -3.55 -11.32
N VAL A 57 -12.09 -3.21 -10.06
CA VAL A 57 -10.94 -3.81 -9.36
C VAL A 57 -11.30 -4.10 -7.92
N VAL A 58 -10.77 -5.19 -7.39
CA VAL A 58 -10.70 -5.51 -5.96
C VAL A 58 -9.28 -5.99 -5.71
N GLU A 59 -8.48 -5.19 -5.02
CA GLU A 59 -7.06 -5.44 -4.83
C GLU A 59 -6.67 -5.33 -3.36
N GLN A 60 -5.87 -6.29 -2.89
CA GLN A 60 -5.20 -6.18 -1.61
C GLN A 60 -3.85 -5.47 -1.80
N PRO A 61 -3.40 -4.68 -0.83
CA PRO A 61 -2.11 -4.01 -0.95
C PRO A 61 -0.98 -5.05 -0.91
N PHE A 62 0.05 -4.79 -1.68
CA PHE A 62 1.30 -5.56 -1.60
C PHE A 62 1.98 -5.36 -0.24
N ALA A 63 2.01 -4.12 0.22
CA ALA A 63 2.39 -3.74 1.57
C ALA A 63 1.56 -2.52 1.99
N PHE A 64 1.33 -2.38 3.29
CA PHE A 64 0.62 -1.23 3.86
C PHE A 64 1.14 -0.92 5.25
N LYS A 65 0.87 0.29 5.69
CA LYS A 65 1.19 0.75 7.03
C LYS A 65 0.03 1.56 7.60
N LEU A 66 -0.23 1.35 8.89
CA LEU A 66 -1.07 2.23 9.70
C LEU A 66 -0.33 3.53 9.95
N LEU A 67 -1.02 4.67 9.84
CA LEU A 67 -0.52 5.94 10.35
C LEU A 67 -0.71 5.98 11.86
N ASP A 68 0.24 6.62 12.56
CA ASP A 68 0.31 6.68 14.04
C ASP A 68 -0.74 7.64 14.62
N GLN A 69 -1.97 7.52 14.16
CA GLN A 69 -3.10 8.31 14.67
C GLN A 69 -4.09 7.36 15.31
N GLU A 70 -4.13 7.41 16.65
CA GLU A 70 -5.09 6.69 17.45
C GLU A 70 -4.90 5.17 17.53
N LEU A 71 -4.66 4.72 18.73
CA LEU A 71 -4.38 3.35 19.16
C LEU A 71 -5.58 2.38 19.00
N VAL A 72 -6.43 2.60 18.01
CA VAL A 72 -7.69 1.87 17.84
C VAL A 72 -7.71 0.92 16.64
N TYR A 73 -6.63 0.91 15.86
CA TYR A 73 -6.53 0.04 14.68
C TYR A 73 -5.44 -1.02 14.84
N CYS A 74 -5.70 -2.19 14.31
CA CYS A 74 -4.72 -3.27 14.25
C CYS A 74 -3.60 -2.95 13.24
N HIS A 75 -2.34 -3.01 13.67
CA HIS A 75 -1.18 -2.75 12.78
C HIS A 75 -0.99 -3.79 11.67
N GLU A 76 -1.66 -4.96 11.79
CA GLU A 76 -1.53 -6.03 10.80
C GLU A 76 -2.71 -6.13 9.82
N CYS A 77 -3.94 -5.76 10.19
CA CYS A 77 -5.08 -5.89 9.30
C CYS A 77 -5.88 -4.61 9.08
N LEU A 78 -5.56 -3.52 9.80
CA LEU A 78 -6.26 -2.23 9.83
C LEU A 78 -7.72 -2.31 10.30
N GLU A 79 -8.13 -3.42 10.91
CA GLU A 79 -9.44 -3.50 11.55
C GLU A 79 -9.50 -2.64 12.80
N LEU A 80 -10.61 -1.96 12.98
CA LEU A 80 -10.90 -1.18 14.18
C LEU A 80 -11.00 -2.12 15.38
N CYS A 81 -10.24 -1.88 16.42
CA CYS A 81 -10.19 -2.72 17.60
C CYS A 81 -10.04 -1.90 18.87
N TYR A 82 -11.03 -1.99 19.77
CA TYR A 82 -11.02 -1.31 21.06
C TYR A 82 -10.32 -2.06 22.19
N CYS A 83 -9.92 -3.31 21.93
CA CYS A 83 -9.25 -4.18 22.91
C CYS A 83 -7.99 -4.76 22.27
N ASN A 84 -6.99 -3.93 22.14
CA ASN A 84 -5.75 -4.25 21.43
C ASN A 84 -4.78 -5.05 22.29
N ILE A 85 -4.06 -5.99 21.65
CA ILE A 85 -2.97 -6.76 22.22
C ILE A 85 -1.66 -6.08 21.81
N PRO A 86 -0.85 -5.58 22.76
CA PRO A 86 0.43 -4.96 22.44
C PRO A 86 1.47 -6.00 21.98
N CYS A 87 2.47 -5.53 21.25
CA CYS A 87 3.68 -6.30 21.02
C CYS A 87 4.40 -6.57 22.35
N ASP A 88 4.98 -7.75 22.49
CA ASP A 88 5.69 -8.15 23.73
C ASP A 88 7.02 -7.41 23.91
N HIS A 89 7.57 -6.80 22.84
CA HIS A 89 8.88 -6.16 22.81
C HIS A 89 8.84 -4.64 22.64
N CYS A 90 7.72 -4.10 22.15
CA CYS A 90 7.52 -2.66 22.07
C CYS A 90 6.08 -2.29 22.41
N THR A 91 5.85 -1.05 22.82
CA THR A 91 4.51 -0.53 23.15
C THR A 91 3.86 0.22 22.02
N ARG A 92 4.47 0.22 20.83
CA ARG A 92 4.03 1.04 19.68
C ARG A 92 3.13 0.30 18.71
N SER A 93 3.23 -1.02 18.66
CA SER A 93 2.45 -1.85 17.74
C SER A 93 1.39 -2.61 18.49
N LEU A 94 0.14 -2.43 18.06
CA LEU A 94 -1.05 -3.00 18.66
C LEU A 94 -1.80 -3.86 17.65
N TYR A 95 -2.39 -4.95 18.11
CA TYR A 95 -3.02 -5.95 17.26
C TYR A 95 -4.40 -6.36 17.79
N CYS A 96 -5.31 -6.70 16.90
CA CYS A 96 -6.67 -7.13 17.28
C CYS A 96 -6.70 -8.56 17.82
N SER A 97 -5.67 -9.37 17.57
CA SER A 97 -5.60 -10.77 17.99
C SER A 97 -4.15 -11.25 18.11
N THR A 98 -3.94 -12.36 18.81
CA THR A 98 -2.63 -13.04 18.85
C THR A 98 -2.21 -13.49 17.46
N THR A 99 -3.15 -13.95 16.62
CA THR A 99 -2.86 -14.31 15.22
C THR A 99 -2.26 -13.16 14.44
N CYS A 100 -2.82 -11.95 14.54
CA CYS A 100 -2.25 -10.76 13.88
C CYS A 100 -0.90 -10.38 14.47
N LYS A 101 -0.73 -10.48 15.80
CA LYS A 101 0.55 -10.23 16.47
C LYS A 101 1.64 -11.18 16.00
N ASP A 102 1.36 -12.48 16.02
CA ASP A 102 2.32 -13.52 15.66
C ASP A 102 2.68 -13.44 14.18
N LYS A 103 1.69 -13.19 13.32
CA LYS A 103 1.92 -12.98 11.88
C LYS A 103 2.82 -11.77 11.62
N ALA A 104 2.51 -10.62 12.20
CA ALA A 104 3.33 -9.42 12.06
C ALA A 104 4.76 -9.65 12.53
N PHE A 105 4.93 -10.30 13.70
CA PHE A 105 6.24 -10.57 14.26
C PHE A 105 7.05 -11.52 13.38
N SER A 106 6.47 -12.60 12.89
CA SER A 106 7.16 -13.55 12.01
C SER A 106 7.57 -12.91 10.68
N ASP A 107 6.69 -12.10 10.10
CA ASP A 107 6.85 -11.62 8.74
C ASP A 107 7.81 -10.41 8.64
N TYR A 108 7.68 -9.43 9.55
CA TYR A 108 8.47 -8.19 9.46
C TYR A 108 8.77 -7.51 10.80
N HIS A 109 7.84 -7.56 11.76
CA HIS A 109 7.91 -6.71 12.95
C HIS A 109 9.12 -7.02 13.85
N LYS A 110 9.61 -8.25 13.88
CA LYS A 110 10.86 -8.62 14.59
C LYS A 110 12.07 -7.79 14.14
N TYR A 111 12.09 -7.34 12.88
CA TYR A 111 13.15 -6.48 12.35
C TYR A 111 12.85 -4.99 12.54
N GLU A 112 11.58 -4.61 12.48
CA GLU A 112 11.09 -3.24 12.64
C GLU A 112 11.06 -2.80 14.11
N CYS A 113 10.65 -3.70 15.00
CA CYS A 113 10.39 -3.45 16.42
C CYS A 113 11.51 -2.69 17.13
N PRO A 114 12.80 -3.12 17.04
CA PRO A 114 13.89 -2.43 17.71
C PRO A 114 14.22 -1.06 17.12
N LEU A 115 13.72 -0.76 15.92
CA LEU A 115 14.03 0.47 15.19
C LEU A 115 13.03 1.59 15.45
N LEU A 116 11.77 1.26 15.83
CA LEU A 116 10.65 2.21 15.89
C LEU A 116 10.90 3.44 16.77
N HIS A 117 11.69 3.28 17.85
CA HIS A 117 12.05 4.40 18.72
C HIS A 117 13.10 5.31 18.08
N SER A 118 14.10 4.71 17.47
CA SER A 118 15.27 5.42 16.95
C SER A 118 15.02 6.08 15.59
N ILE A 119 14.13 5.52 14.77
CA ILE A 119 13.77 6.08 13.46
C ILE A 119 13.27 7.51 13.59
N LYS A 120 12.44 7.81 14.59
CA LYS A 120 11.90 9.19 14.81
C LYS A 120 12.99 10.22 15.11
N GLY A 121 14.18 9.78 15.53
CA GLY A 121 15.33 10.65 15.79
C GLY A 121 16.17 11.00 14.55
N ILE A 122 15.92 10.38 13.41
CA ILE A 122 16.65 10.69 12.18
C ILE A 122 16.04 11.94 11.54
N PRO A 123 16.84 13.00 11.23
CA PRO A 123 16.35 14.17 10.51
C PRO A 123 15.73 13.78 9.17
N GLY A 124 14.56 14.33 8.87
CA GLY A 124 13.80 14.03 7.64
C GLY A 124 13.04 12.70 7.65
N SER A 125 13.21 11.86 8.70
CA SER A 125 12.37 10.70 8.87
C SER A 125 10.98 11.13 9.34
N ASN A 126 10.00 10.60 8.67
CA ASN A 126 8.61 10.63 9.09
C ASN A 126 8.05 9.21 8.96
N GLU A 127 6.80 9.03 9.23
CA GLU A 127 6.18 7.71 9.12
C GLU A 127 6.21 7.11 7.71
N SER A 128 6.51 7.92 6.68
CA SER A 128 6.61 7.44 5.30
C SER A 128 7.73 6.41 5.07
N VAL A 129 8.79 6.42 5.91
CA VAL A 129 9.90 5.46 5.79
C VAL A 129 9.51 4.04 6.25
N LEU A 130 8.45 3.91 7.03
CA LEU A 130 8.06 2.63 7.61
C LEU A 130 7.40 1.70 6.58
N LEU A 131 6.70 2.25 5.58
CA LEU A 131 6.14 1.44 4.49
C LEU A 131 7.25 0.82 3.61
N PRO A 132 8.26 1.56 3.12
CA PRO A 132 9.43 1.00 2.46
C PRO A 132 10.16 -0.07 3.27
N LEU A 133 10.39 0.17 4.56
CA LEU A 133 11.05 -0.79 5.44
C LEU A 133 10.24 -2.06 5.61
N LYS A 134 8.93 -1.95 5.89
CA LYS A 134 8.04 -3.10 5.99
C LYS A 134 8.07 -3.93 4.72
N LEU A 135 8.03 -3.30 3.55
CA LEU A 135 8.10 -3.97 2.27
C LEU A 135 9.39 -4.78 2.12
N ILE A 136 10.54 -4.21 2.51
CA ILE A 136 11.83 -4.91 2.45
C ILE A 136 11.89 -6.04 3.47
N PHE A 137 11.47 -5.80 4.71
CA PHE A 137 11.51 -6.81 5.77
C PHE A 137 10.60 -8.01 5.48
N GLN A 138 9.40 -7.79 4.94
CA GLN A 138 8.47 -8.86 4.55
C GLN A 138 9.00 -9.74 3.42
N ASN A 139 9.77 -9.18 2.51
CA ASN A 139 10.23 -9.90 1.34
C ASN A 139 11.65 -10.46 1.49
N GLY A 140 12.45 -9.90 2.41
CA GLY A 140 13.81 -10.38 2.66
C GLY A 140 14.62 -10.59 1.39
N GLN A 141 15.30 -11.74 1.29
CA GLN A 141 16.13 -12.10 0.12
C GLN A 141 15.37 -12.13 -1.20
N LYS A 142 14.11 -12.51 -1.21
CA LYS A 142 13.28 -12.58 -2.43
C LYS A 142 13.21 -11.23 -3.13
N PHE A 143 13.31 -10.13 -2.37
CA PHE A 143 13.29 -8.78 -2.94
C PHE A 143 14.42 -8.57 -3.97
N PHE A 144 15.53 -9.24 -3.79
CA PHE A 144 16.76 -9.04 -4.58
C PHE A 144 16.99 -10.13 -5.63
N THR A 145 16.45 -11.33 -5.40
CA THR A 145 16.76 -12.52 -6.18
C THR A 145 15.62 -13.04 -7.05
N GLU A 146 14.46 -12.36 -7.07
CA GLU A 146 13.31 -12.84 -7.83
C GLU A 146 13.61 -12.88 -9.33
N VAL A 147 13.64 -14.09 -9.89
CA VAL A 147 13.78 -14.33 -11.32
C VAL A 147 12.55 -13.83 -12.06
N PRO A 148 12.67 -13.17 -13.23
CA PRO A 148 11.53 -12.75 -14.00
C PRO A 148 10.60 -13.94 -14.29
N PRO A 149 9.32 -13.88 -13.92
CA PRO A 149 8.38 -14.95 -14.26
C PRO A 149 8.15 -14.99 -15.77
N SER A 150 7.71 -16.14 -16.26
CA SER A 150 7.24 -16.28 -17.62
C SER A 150 6.23 -15.20 -18.01
N PRO A 151 6.26 -14.67 -19.24
CA PRO A 151 5.30 -13.66 -19.67
C PRO A 151 3.87 -14.17 -19.53
N GLY A 152 2.94 -13.35 -19.07
CA GLY A 152 1.52 -13.67 -19.16
C GLY A 152 0.61 -13.05 -18.12
N VAL A 153 0.69 -13.42 -16.87
CA VAL A 153 -0.31 -13.00 -15.86
C VAL A 153 0.23 -11.90 -14.96
N TYR A 154 -0.46 -10.76 -14.92
CA TYR A 154 -0.22 -9.70 -13.95
C TYR A 154 -0.79 -10.10 -12.58
N ARG A 155 0.03 -10.11 -11.57
CA ARG A 155 -0.39 -10.44 -10.21
C ARG A 155 0.03 -9.34 -9.26
N SER A 156 -0.93 -8.76 -8.58
CA SER A 156 -0.70 -7.68 -7.61
C SER A 156 0.15 -8.09 -6.40
N ASP A 157 0.25 -9.40 -6.14
CA ASP A 157 1.07 -10.00 -5.09
C ASP A 157 2.52 -10.33 -5.50
N ARG A 158 2.94 -9.94 -6.70
CA ARG A 158 4.31 -10.14 -7.19
C ARG A 158 5.18 -8.92 -6.96
N LEU A 159 6.34 -9.16 -6.42
CA LEU A 159 7.32 -8.12 -6.16
C LEU A 159 7.78 -7.38 -7.42
N ARG A 160 7.88 -8.09 -8.55
CA ARG A 160 8.22 -7.50 -9.84
C ARG A 160 7.30 -6.33 -10.20
N GLU A 161 6.00 -6.50 -10.02
CA GLU A 161 5.00 -5.48 -10.38
C GLU A 161 5.21 -4.19 -9.58
N ILE A 162 5.70 -4.32 -8.34
CA ILE A 162 6.08 -3.19 -7.49
C ILE A 162 7.40 -2.57 -7.98
N ARG A 163 8.41 -3.39 -8.28
CA ARG A 163 9.73 -2.90 -8.71
C ARG A 163 9.70 -2.17 -10.05
N ASP A 164 8.70 -2.46 -10.88
CA ASP A 164 8.47 -1.83 -12.18
C ASP A 164 7.63 -0.54 -12.09
N LEU A 165 7.20 -0.12 -10.90
CA LEU A 165 6.51 1.14 -10.70
C LEU A 165 7.46 2.32 -10.90
N GLN A 166 6.89 3.48 -11.25
CA GLN A 166 7.66 4.68 -11.56
C GLN A 166 8.35 5.25 -10.32
N THR A 167 9.56 5.74 -10.52
CA THR A 167 10.36 6.42 -9.49
C THR A 167 10.60 7.89 -9.82
N HIS A 168 10.48 8.28 -11.10
CA HIS A 168 10.84 9.61 -11.63
C HIS A 168 12.21 10.11 -11.19
N LEU A 169 13.15 9.19 -10.92
CA LEU A 169 14.49 9.54 -10.45
C LEU A 169 15.25 10.45 -11.41
N ASP A 170 15.03 10.25 -12.72
CA ASP A 170 15.62 11.03 -13.81
C ASP A 170 15.18 12.50 -13.83
N THR A 171 14.05 12.82 -13.21
CA THR A 171 13.48 14.18 -13.14
C THR A 171 13.47 14.75 -11.72
N THR A 172 13.94 13.99 -10.73
CA THR A 172 14.04 14.44 -9.34
C THR A 172 15.23 15.37 -9.18
N ASP A 173 15.04 16.48 -8.48
CA ASP A 173 16.13 17.44 -8.27
C ASP A 173 17.26 16.84 -7.41
N PRO A 174 18.52 17.26 -7.64
CA PRO A 174 19.68 16.68 -6.96
C PRO A 174 19.67 16.85 -5.44
N PHE A 175 19.07 17.92 -4.92
CA PHE A 175 18.99 18.16 -3.48
C PHE A 175 18.06 17.15 -2.81
N THR A 176 16.89 16.92 -3.38
CA THR A 176 15.95 15.87 -2.93
C THR A 176 16.60 14.49 -2.97
N VAL A 177 17.36 14.18 -4.03
CA VAL A 177 18.12 12.90 -4.11
C VAL A 177 19.13 12.81 -2.97
N PHE A 178 19.89 13.88 -2.69
CA PHE A 178 20.86 13.92 -1.62
C PHE A 178 20.19 13.71 -0.24
N GLU A 179 19.08 14.40 0.05
CA GLU A 179 18.35 14.23 1.31
C GLU A 179 17.88 12.79 1.50
N LYS A 180 17.35 12.17 0.44
CA LYS A 180 16.94 10.77 0.49
C LYS A 180 18.11 9.82 0.70
N CYS A 181 19.24 10.06 0.07
CA CYS A 181 20.47 9.27 0.30
C CYS A 181 20.96 9.38 1.75
N ALA A 182 20.93 10.58 2.33
CA ALA A 182 21.30 10.80 3.73
C ALA A 182 20.33 10.08 4.67
N LEU A 183 19.03 10.16 4.42
CA LEU A 183 18.01 9.47 5.18
C LEU A 183 18.18 7.93 5.10
N VAL A 184 18.40 7.39 3.91
CA VAL A 184 18.70 5.97 3.69
C VAL A 184 19.92 5.53 4.47
N ALA A 185 21.01 6.31 4.44
CA ALA A 185 22.24 6.01 5.17
C ALA A 185 21.98 5.93 6.68
N GLY A 186 21.23 6.89 7.24
CA GLY A 186 20.84 6.90 8.64
C GLY A 186 19.98 5.68 9.02
N ILE A 187 19.00 5.33 8.20
CA ILE A 187 18.13 4.16 8.43
C ILE A 187 18.96 2.86 8.38
N VAL A 188 19.80 2.71 7.36
CA VAL A 188 20.63 1.49 7.21
C VAL A 188 21.62 1.36 8.37
N HIS A 189 22.16 2.48 8.87
CA HIS A 189 22.97 2.49 10.08
C HIS A 189 22.20 1.94 11.30
N LEU A 190 20.95 2.37 11.49
CA LEU A 190 20.10 1.82 12.55
C LEU A 190 19.80 0.34 12.35
N VAL A 191 19.44 -0.09 11.13
CA VAL A 191 19.19 -1.51 10.82
C VAL A 191 20.41 -2.36 11.15
N LYS A 192 21.62 -1.90 10.79
CA LYS A 192 22.88 -2.61 11.07
C LYS A 192 23.14 -2.78 12.55
N ASN A 193 22.85 -1.77 13.36
CA ASN A 193 23.23 -1.76 14.78
C ASN A 193 22.13 -2.31 15.71
N HIS A 194 20.88 -2.32 15.28
CA HIS A 194 19.74 -2.62 16.16
C HIS A 194 18.80 -3.70 15.63
N SER A 195 19.01 -4.21 14.42
CA SER A 195 18.15 -5.24 13.83
C SER A 195 18.98 -6.41 13.32
N SER A 196 18.48 -7.63 13.50
CA SER A 196 19.09 -8.85 12.95
C SER A 196 18.87 -9.04 11.44
N PHE A 197 18.28 -8.07 10.76
CA PHE A 197 17.93 -8.22 9.34
C PHE A 197 19.14 -8.48 8.44
N LEU A 198 20.24 -7.76 8.66
CA LEU A 198 21.47 -7.94 7.86
C LEU A 198 22.25 -9.22 8.18
N GLU A 199 21.98 -9.88 9.30
CA GLU A 199 22.61 -11.16 9.65
C GLU A 199 22.17 -12.30 8.70
N SER A 200 21.04 -12.12 8.02
CA SER A 200 20.41 -13.13 7.18
C SER A 200 20.83 -13.12 5.69
N ALA A 201 21.97 -12.51 5.33
CA ALA A 201 22.61 -12.60 4.01
C ALA A 201 22.49 -11.39 3.06
N PHE A 202 22.31 -10.18 3.57
CA PHE A 202 22.34 -8.95 2.74
C PHE A 202 23.60 -8.15 2.97
N SER A 203 24.18 -7.62 1.88
CA SER A 203 25.16 -6.56 2.04
C SER A 203 24.45 -5.24 2.38
N GLU A 204 25.14 -4.40 3.14
CA GLU A 204 24.69 -3.06 3.48
C GLU A 204 24.41 -2.23 2.21
N GLU A 205 25.22 -2.41 1.18
CA GLU A 205 25.09 -1.74 -0.13
C GLU A 205 23.78 -2.13 -0.82
N HIS A 206 23.46 -3.40 -0.88
CA HIS A 206 22.19 -3.87 -1.44
C HIS A 206 20.99 -3.30 -0.68
N LEU A 207 21.06 -3.21 0.65
CA LEU A 207 19.99 -2.60 1.43
C LEU A 207 19.84 -1.11 1.10
N LYS A 208 20.95 -0.36 0.99
CA LYS A 208 20.92 1.08 0.63
C LYS A 208 20.27 1.31 -0.72
N GLU A 209 20.71 0.59 -1.75
CA GLU A 209 20.18 0.73 -3.11
C GLU A 209 18.69 0.43 -3.19
N ASN A 210 18.27 -0.66 -2.56
CA ASN A 210 16.88 -1.07 -2.63
C ASN A 210 15.97 -0.22 -1.75
N LEU A 211 16.42 0.20 -0.56
CA LEU A 211 15.64 1.10 0.28
C LEU A 211 15.45 2.45 -0.42
N PHE A 212 16.49 3.00 -1.04
CA PHE A 212 16.38 4.23 -1.82
C PHE A 212 15.34 4.10 -2.94
N LYS A 213 15.44 3.04 -3.75
CA LYS A 213 14.49 2.78 -4.84
C LYS A 213 13.06 2.62 -4.32
N VAL A 214 12.87 1.84 -3.26
CA VAL A 214 11.54 1.58 -2.69
C VAL A 214 10.94 2.83 -2.06
N MET A 215 11.76 3.70 -1.46
CA MET A 215 11.28 4.99 -0.95
C MET A 215 10.70 5.85 -2.07
N LEU A 216 11.39 5.95 -3.22
CA LEU A 216 10.88 6.66 -4.39
C LEU A 216 9.58 6.04 -4.93
N ILE A 217 9.52 4.71 -5.00
CA ILE A 217 8.31 4.00 -5.43
C ILE A 217 7.15 4.30 -4.49
N CYS A 218 7.35 4.18 -3.18
CA CYS A 218 6.29 4.40 -2.19
C CYS A 218 5.80 5.85 -2.19
N GLU A 219 6.69 6.82 -2.33
CA GLU A 219 6.33 8.23 -2.36
C GLU A 219 5.37 8.57 -3.52
N LEU A 220 5.60 7.98 -4.68
CA LEU A 220 4.82 8.28 -5.89
C LEU A 220 3.60 7.38 -6.07
N ASN A 221 3.61 6.16 -5.53
CA ASN A 221 2.62 5.14 -5.86
C ASN A 221 1.81 4.66 -4.65
N SER A 222 2.13 5.09 -3.42
CA SER A 222 1.29 4.72 -2.28
C SER A 222 -0.06 5.45 -2.34
N VAL A 223 -1.08 4.72 -1.93
CA VAL A 223 -2.46 5.22 -1.88
C VAL A 223 -2.87 5.35 -0.42
N GLU A 224 -3.45 6.48 -0.08
CA GLU A 224 -4.03 6.70 1.25
C GLU A 224 -5.17 5.72 1.49
N ILE A 225 -5.07 4.93 2.57
CA ILE A 225 -6.15 4.09 3.04
C ILE A 225 -7.02 4.92 3.96
N THR A 226 -8.30 5.00 3.63
CA THR A 226 -9.22 5.89 4.33
C THR A 226 -10.44 5.15 4.82
N GLU A 227 -10.97 5.60 5.95
CA GLU A 227 -12.23 5.14 6.53
C GLU A 227 -13.15 6.34 6.82
N PHE A 228 -14.44 6.09 6.86
CA PHE A 228 -15.42 7.10 7.30
C PHE A 228 -15.66 6.92 8.79
N THR A 229 -15.23 7.90 9.57
CA THR A 229 -15.44 7.94 11.02
C THR A 229 -16.51 8.98 11.38
N PRO A 230 -17.34 8.72 12.40
CA PRO A 230 -18.28 9.74 12.86
C PRO A 230 -17.49 10.94 13.44
N LYS A 231 -17.89 12.13 13.02
CA LYS A 231 -17.39 13.37 13.65
C LYS A 231 -17.97 13.49 15.04
N ASP A 232 -17.15 13.91 16.01
CA ASP A 232 -17.51 13.98 17.42
C ASP A 232 -18.92 14.55 17.66
N ASN A 233 -19.77 13.74 18.32
CA ASN A 233 -21.14 14.08 18.71
C ASN A 233 -22.08 14.54 17.57
N THR A 234 -21.80 14.19 16.33
CA THR A 234 -22.66 14.49 15.19
C THR A 234 -23.01 13.20 14.41
N ASP A 235 -24.05 13.27 13.57
CA ASP A 235 -24.39 12.22 12.60
C ASP A 235 -23.60 12.38 11.28
N ILE A 236 -22.60 13.26 11.26
CA ILE A 236 -21.75 13.52 10.10
C ILE A 236 -20.58 12.57 10.12
N PHE A 237 -20.31 11.93 9.00
CA PHE A 237 -19.14 11.10 8.79
C PHE A 237 -18.06 11.88 8.02
N GLU A 238 -16.86 11.87 8.54
CA GLU A 238 -15.69 12.46 7.88
C GLU A 238 -14.78 11.34 7.35
N LYS A 239 -14.21 11.58 6.18
CA LYS A 239 -13.21 10.69 5.59
C LYS A 239 -11.89 10.91 6.32
N GLN A 240 -11.43 9.90 7.03
CA GLN A 240 -10.17 9.93 7.77
C GLN A 240 -9.15 9.01 7.10
N GLN A 241 -7.92 9.47 6.94
CA GLN A 241 -6.81 8.64 6.53
C GLN A 241 -6.33 7.83 7.73
N ILE A 242 -6.36 6.50 7.62
CA ILE A 242 -5.91 5.57 8.66
C ILE A 242 -4.58 4.90 8.31
N GLY A 243 -4.18 4.92 7.05
CA GLY A 243 -2.98 4.24 6.61
C GLY A 243 -2.54 4.65 5.21
N ALA A 244 -1.50 3.99 4.74
CA ALA A 244 -1.04 4.05 3.36
C ALA A 244 -0.71 2.66 2.86
N GLY A 245 -1.03 2.37 1.61
CA GLY A 245 -0.80 1.06 1.00
C GLY A 245 -0.27 1.17 -0.43
N LEU A 246 0.48 0.16 -0.84
CA LEU A 246 1.02 0.05 -2.17
C LEU A 246 0.23 -1.00 -2.96
N TYR A 247 -0.52 -0.55 -3.96
CA TYR A 247 -1.42 -1.36 -4.79
C TYR A 247 -0.88 -1.37 -6.22
N SER A 248 -0.31 -2.48 -6.64
CA SER A 248 0.45 -2.53 -7.90
C SER A 248 -0.39 -2.25 -9.13
N PHE A 249 -1.61 -2.81 -9.20
CA PHE A 249 -2.50 -2.59 -10.34
C PHE A 249 -3.24 -1.25 -10.25
N CYS A 250 -3.69 -0.86 -9.05
CA CYS A 250 -4.33 0.44 -8.84
C CYS A 250 -3.39 1.60 -9.23
N SER A 251 -2.07 1.46 -9.01
CA SER A 251 -1.05 2.46 -9.39
C SER A 251 -0.93 2.67 -10.91
N LEU A 252 -1.54 1.83 -11.73
CA LEU A 252 -1.59 2.01 -13.19
C LEU A 252 -2.76 2.86 -13.68
N PHE A 253 -3.67 3.27 -12.78
CA PHE A 253 -4.75 4.20 -13.11
C PHE A 253 -4.24 5.62 -13.01
N ASN A 254 -4.23 6.34 -14.13
CA ASN A 254 -3.77 7.73 -14.14
C ASN A 254 -4.74 8.68 -13.44
N HIS A 255 -4.23 9.82 -13.04
CA HIS A 255 -5.01 10.88 -12.40
C HIS A 255 -5.92 11.61 -13.39
N SER A 256 -7.13 11.94 -12.92
CA SER A 256 -7.99 12.99 -13.47
C SER A 256 -8.77 13.65 -12.35
N CYS A 257 -8.86 14.99 -12.37
CA CYS A 257 -9.77 15.72 -11.48
C CYS A 257 -11.24 15.42 -11.80
N CYS A 258 -11.53 15.00 -13.06
CA CYS A 258 -12.82 14.49 -13.51
C CYS A 258 -12.71 12.96 -13.69
N ASN A 259 -12.46 12.26 -12.59
CA ASN A 259 -12.29 10.81 -12.60
C ASN A 259 -13.59 10.08 -12.96
N ASN A 260 -13.46 8.94 -13.65
CA ASN A 260 -14.58 8.05 -13.98
C ASN A 260 -14.61 6.77 -13.11
N VAL A 261 -13.59 6.60 -12.26
CA VAL A 261 -13.49 5.51 -11.28
C VAL A 261 -13.18 6.09 -9.90
N ALA A 262 -13.92 5.66 -8.88
CA ALA A 262 -13.68 6.03 -7.49
C ALA A 262 -12.98 4.92 -6.70
N LYS A 263 -12.19 5.33 -5.71
CA LYS A 263 -11.52 4.46 -4.73
C LYS A 263 -12.38 4.34 -3.48
N ASN A 264 -12.65 3.12 -3.03
CA ASN A 264 -13.27 2.83 -1.74
C ASN A 264 -12.42 1.77 -1.02
N PHE A 265 -12.42 1.79 0.31
CA PHE A 265 -11.66 0.85 1.11
C PHE A 265 -12.58 0.00 1.98
N HIS A 266 -12.19 -1.25 2.17
CA HIS A 266 -12.73 -2.18 3.15
C HIS A 266 -11.54 -2.75 3.93
N GLY A 267 -11.27 -2.18 5.12
CA GLY A 267 -9.99 -2.38 5.79
C GLY A 267 -8.84 -1.95 4.87
N ASN A 268 -7.91 -2.83 4.58
CA ASN A 268 -6.80 -2.57 3.66
C ASN A 268 -7.10 -2.89 2.18
N THR A 269 -8.27 -3.46 1.86
CA THR A 269 -8.63 -3.81 0.48
C THR A 269 -9.19 -2.61 -0.28
N ILE A 270 -8.58 -2.26 -1.41
CA ILE A 270 -9.09 -1.22 -2.30
C ILE A 270 -10.10 -1.81 -3.28
N VAL A 271 -11.22 -1.11 -3.46
CA VAL A 271 -12.25 -1.40 -4.45
C VAL A 271 -12.38 -0.21 -5.39
N LEU A 272 -12.10 -0.42 -6.66
CA LEU A 272 -12.31 0.56 -7.71
C LEU A 272 -13.66 0.33 -8.37
N ARG A 273 -14.50 1.38 -8.37
CA ARG A 273 -15.86 1.35 -8.90
C ARG A 273 -16.09 2.48 -9.89
N ALA A 274 -16.70 2.18 -11.03
CA ALA A 274 -17.08 3.21 -12.01
C ALA A 274 -18.12 4.17 -11.40
N VAL A 275 -17.83 5.46 -11.45
CA VAL A 275 -18.74 6.54 -11.02
C VAL A 275 -19.40 7.24 -12.21
N ASN A 276 -18.85 7.03 -13.40
CA ASN A 276 -19.44 7.42 -14.67
C ASN A 276 -19.45 6.24 -15.63
N SER A 277 -20.29 6.28 -16.66
CA SER A 277 -20.22 5.32 -17.77
C SER A 277 -18.91 5.50 -18.51
N ILE A 278 -18.20 4.40 -18.77
CA ILE A 278 -16.91 4.39 -19.49
C ILE A 278 -17.11 3.59 -20.77
N LYS A 279 -16.84 4.19 -21.92
CA LYS A 279 -16.97 3.52 -23.21
C LYS A 279 -15.78 2.63 -23.49
N LYS A 280 -15.99 1.60 -24.31
CA LYS A 280 -14.91 0.77 -24.82
C LYS A 280 -13.80 1.62 -25.44
N GLY A 281 -12.55 1.36 -25.01
CA GLY A 281 -11.37 2.08 -25.48
C GLY A 281 -11.04 3.35 -24.70
N GLU A 282 -11.93 3.83 -23.83
CA GLU A 282 -11.67 4.98 -22.96
C GLU A 282 -10.74 4.58 -21.80
N GLN A 283 -9.92 5.53 -21.37
CA GLN A 283 -9.04 5.36 -20.21
C GLN A 283 -9.83 5.44 -18.91
N CYS A 284 -9.47 4.57 -17.97
CA CYS A 284 -9.97 4.59 -16.60
C CYS A 284 -9.09 5.52 -15.75
N PHE A 285 -9.69 6.54 -15.15
CA PHE A 285 -9.00 7.52 -14.33
C PHE A 285 -9.50 7.48 -12.89
N VAL A 286 -8.56 7.66 -11.96
CA VAL A 286 -8.87 7.88 -10.55
C VAL A 286 -8.44 9.28 -10.12
N ASN A 287 -8.98 9.78 -9.01
CA ASN A 287 -8.44 10.97 -8.36
C ASN A 287 -7.34 10.53 -7.37
N TYR A 288 -6.16 11.13 -7.44
CA TYR A 288 -5.06 10.81 -6.52
C TYR A 288 -5.22 11.44 -5.13
N ARG A 289 -6.05 12.51 -5.04
CA ARG A 289 -6.33 13.24 -3.79
C ARG A 289 -7.56 12.69 -3.08
#